data_78f1fe351485537d0caa4cad697cd2bb
#
_entry.id   78f1fe351485537d0caa4cad697cd2bb
#
_cell.length_a   1.000
_cell.length_b   1.000
_cell.length_c   1.000
_cell.angle_alpha   90.00
_cell.angle_beta   90.00
_cell.angle_gamma   90.00
#
_symmetry.space_group_name_H-M   'P 1'
#
loop_
_entity.id
_entity.type
_entity.pdbx_description
1 polymer ?
#
loop_
_entity_poly.entity_id
_entity_poly.type
_entity_poly.pdbx_seq_one_letter_code
_entity_poly.pdbx_strand_id
1 'polypeptide(L)'
;LDFISGSPMDFTVFLDENTDIHHIFPRAYCESKNIHKSKWNSIVNKTPLFARTNRIIGGSAPSEYLKRIETKQHVSGENLDKYIHTHKIDVDDLRSDDFDEYFHKRAKALLNLISEAMAKPIPNLNGEDVIQDFGAPLN
;
A
#
# COMPACT_ATOMS: atom_id res chain seq x y z
N LEU A 1 2.96 -10.28 3.28
CA LEU A 1 4.38 -10.67 3.18
C LEU A 1 5.25 -9.42 3.01
N ASP A 2 6.39 -9.41 3.69
CA ASP A 2 7.36 -8.31 3.52
C ASP A 2 7.88 -8.26 2.08
N PHE A 3 8.11 -7.06 1.54
CA PHE A 3 8.46 -6.88 0.12
C PHE A 3 9.82 -7.49 -0.26
N ILE A 4 10.75 -7.57 0.67
CA ILE A 4 12.09 -8.08 0.39
C ILE A 4 12.23 -9.53 0.84
N SER A 5 11.91 -9.81 2.11
CA SER A 5 12.12 -11.14 2.70
C SER A 5 11.01 -12.13 2.36
N GLY A 6 9.83 -11.67 2.00
CA GLY A 6 8.67 -12.53 1.82
C GLY A 6 8.14 -13.13 3.12
N SER A 7 8.64 -12.67 4.27
CA SER A 7 8.18 -13.18 5.57
C SER A 7 6.76 -12.73 5.89
N PRO A 8 5.96 -13.60 6.52
CA PRO A 8 4.61 -13.21 6.93
C PRO A 8 4.61 -12.05 7.92
N MET A 9 3.66 -11.14 7.75
CA MET A 9 3.44 -9.98 8.62
C MET A 9 2.15 -10.21 9.40
N ASP A 10 2.18 -11.10 10.39
CA ASP A 10 1.05 -11.38 11.27
C ASP A 10 1.04 -10.44 12.49
N PHE A 11 0.07 -10.63 13.38
CA PHE A 11 -0.07 -9.79 14.58
C PHE A 11 1.15 -9.90 15.50
N THR A 12 1.75 -11.07 15.59
CA THR A 12 2.95 -11.29 16.42
C THR A 12 4.14 -10.51 15.86
N VAL A 13 4.34 -10.59 14.55
CA VAL A 13 5.39 -9.83 13.84
C VAL A 13 5.14 -8.33 13.96
N PHE A 14 3.87 -7.92 13.88
CA PHE A 14 3.49 -6.50 14.02
C PHE A 14 3.89 -5.92 15.38
N LEU A 15 3.88 -6.73 16.44
CA LEU A 15 4.30 -6.31 17.77
C LEU A 15 5.81 -6.33 17.96
N ASP A 16 6.57 -6.87 17.01
CA ASP A 16 8.03 -6.86 17.03
C ASP A 16 8.54 -5.44 16.80
N GLU A 17 9.56 -5.03 17.56
CA GLU A 17 10.16 -3.70 17.41
C GLU A 17 10.80 -3.45 16.03
N ASN A 18 11.08 -4.52 15.27
CA ASN A 18 11.63 -4.43 13.91
C ASN A 18 10.54 -4.27 12.85
N THR A 19 9.27 -4.28 13.26
CA THR A 19 8.12 -4.12 12.37
C THR A 19 7.45 -2.80 12.67
N ASP A 20 7.11 -2.07 11.62
CA ASP A 20 6.48 -0.77 11.75
C ASP A 20 5.44 -0.62 10.64
N ILE A 21 4.57 0.39 10.76
CA ILE A 21 3.61 0.72 9.72
C ILE A 21 4.19 1.84 8.88
N HIS A 22 4.33 1.58 7.58
CA HIS A 22 5.00 2.47 6.65
C HIS A 22 4.12 2.89 5.49
N HIS A 23 4.44 4.05 4.90
CA HIS A 23 3.76 4.53 3.71
C HIS A 23 4.21 3.74 2.49
N ILE A 24 3.24 3.31 1.66
CA ILE A 24 3.50 2.61 0.39
C ILE A 24 3.98 3.60 -0.66
N PHE A 25 3.28 4.73 -0.82
CA PHE A 25 3.78 5.91 -1.51
C PHE A 25 4.43 6.80 -0.45
N PRO A 26 5.76 6.94 -0.44
CA PRO A 26 6.45 7.67 0.62
C PRO A 26 6.02 9.13 0.74
N ARG A 27 6.06 9.64 1.96
CA ARG A 27 5.68 11.03 2.26
C ARG A 27 6.42 12.03 1.37
N ALA A 28 7.74 11.90 1.26
CA ALA A 28 8.55 12.83 0.47
C ALA A 28 8.12 12.86 -1.00
N TYR A 29 7.83 11.69 -1.56
CA TYR A 29 7.31 11.59 -2.92
C TYR A 29 5.95 12.28 -3.06
N CYS A 30 5.03 12.00 -2.13
CA CYS A 30 3.69 12.56 -2.16
C CYS A 30 3.70 14.08 -2.02
N GLU A 31 4.53 14.61 -1.14
CA GLU A 31 4.69 16.05 -0.98
C GLU A 31 5.23 16.70 -2.25
N SER A 32 6.18 16.05 -2.93
CA SER A 32 6.73 16.55 -4.19
C SER A 32 5.71 16.59 -5.33
N LYS A 33 4.68 15.78 -5.26
CA LYS A 33 3.60 15.70 -6.25
C LYS A 33 2.33 16.44 -5.82
N ASN A 34 2.38 17.18 -4.72
CA ASN A 34 1.25 17.91 -4.18
C ASN A 34 0.04 17.02 -3.84
N ILE A 35 0.29 15.77 -3.45
CA ILE A 35 -0.77 14.88 -2.98
C ILE A 35 -1.16 15.33 -1.57
N HIS A 36 -2.46 15.46 -1.32
CA HIS A 36 -2.95 15.95 -0.05
C HIS A 36 -2.64 14.99 1.10
N LYS A 37 -2.24 15.54 2.26
CA LYS A 37 -1.88 14.77 3.45
C LYS A 37 -2.98 13.82 3.91
N SER A 38 -4.26 14.22 3.79
CA SER A 38 -5.39 13.37 4.17
C SER A 38 -5.42 12.06 3.39
N LYS A 39 -4.83 12.02 2.19
CA LYS A 39 -4.71 10.81 1.37
C LYS A 39 -3.42 10.06 1.66
N TRP A 40 -2.24 10.71 1.54
CA TRP A 40 -1.00 9.97 1.71
C TRP A 40 -0.76 9.50 3.15
N ASN A 41 -1.34 10.17 4.13
CA ASN A 41 -1.25 9.74 5.54
C ASN A 41 -2.43 8.88 5.99
N SER A 42 -3.33 8.51 5.08
CA SER A 42 -4.43 7.58 5.34
C SER A 42 -3.91 6.16 5.55
N ILE A 43 -4.65 5.36 6.32
CA ILE A 43 -4.36 3.93 6.48
C ILE A 43 -4.35 3.19 5.14
N VAL A 44 -5.07 3.69 4.14
CA VAL A 44 -5.07 3.13 2.77
C VAL A 44 -3.68 3.13 2.16
N ASN A 45 -2.84 4.10 2.52
CA ASN A 45 -1.46 4.21 2.03
C ASN A 45 -0.43 3.66 3.03
N LYS A 46 -0.85 2.83 3.97
CA LYS A 46 0.03 2.28 5.00
C LYS A 46 -0.03 0.77 5.03
N THR A 47 1.10 0.14 5.35
CA THR A 47 1.17 -1.30 5.51
C THR A 47 2.33 -1.67 6.44
N PRO A 48 2.25 -2.80 7.16
CA PRO A 48 3.37 -3.26 7.97
C PRO A 48 4.50 -3.79 7.09
N LEU A 49 5.71 -3.34 7.36
CA LEU A 49 6.94 -3.80 6.70
C LEU A 49 8.06 -3.84 7.76
N PHE A 50 9.07 -4.65 7.52
CA PHE A 50 10.25 -4.60 8.37
C PHE A 50 10.98 -3.27 8.22
N ALA A 51 11.60 -2.79 9.29
CA ALA A 51 12.33 -1.53 9.30
C ALA A 51 13.41 -1.48 8.21
N ARG A 52 14.09 -2.61 7.95
CA ARG A 52 15.08 -2.71 6.89
C ARG A 52 14.47 -2.43 5.52
N THR A 53 13.32 -3.04 5.23
CA THR A 53 12.60 -2.84 3.97
C THR A 53 12.21 -1.38 3.80
N ASN A 54 11.69 -0.76 4.84
CA ASN A 54 11.32 0.65 4.80
C ASN A 54 12.54 1.55 4.53
N ARG A 55 13.69 1.26 5.11
CA ARG A 55 14.91 2.03 4.84
C ARG A 55 15.33 1.95 3.37
N ILE A 56 15.15 0.80 2.74
CA ILE A 56 15.47 0.61 1.34
C ILE A 56 14.48 1.35 0.44
N ILE A 57 13.20 1.37 0.81
CA ILE A 57 12.18 2.16 0.12
C ILE A 57 12.53 3.65 0.17
N GLY A 58 12.90 4.17 1.32
CA GLY A 58 13.25 5.58 1.51
C GLY A 58 12.11 6.51 1.09
N GLY A 59 12.47 7.63 0.45
CA GLY A 59 11.50 8.62 -0.04
C GLY A 59 11.26 8.57 -1.55
N SER A 60 11.64 7.47 -2.20
CA SER A 60 11.59 7.34 -3.66
C SER A 60 10.19 6.98 -4.16
N ALA A 61 9.92 7.31 -5.44
CA ALA A 61 8.71 6.83 -6.12
C ALA A 61 8.64 5.30 -6.10
N PRO A 62 7.44 4.69 -6.04
CA PRO A 62 7.31 3.24 -6.08
C PRO A 62 8.01 2.58 -7.24
N SER A 63 7.92 3.12 -8.45
CA SER A 63 8.63 2.58 -9.61
C SER A 63 10.14 2.50 -9.39
N GLU A 64 10.72 3.45 -8.68
CA GLU A 64 12.15 3.51 -8.38
C GLU A 64 12.55 2.51 -7.29
N TYR A 65 11.82 2.48 -6.16
CA TYR A 65 12.19 1.57 -5.09
C TYR A 65 11.94 0.10 -5.46
N LEU A 66 10.93 -0.19 -6.29
CA LEU A 66 10.71 -1.55 -6.78
C LEU A 66 11.86 -2.03 -7.65
N LYS A 67 12.36 -1.20 -8.56
CA LYS A 67 13.56 -1.53 -9.35
C LYS A 67 14.78 -1.74 -8.47
N ARG A 68 14.94 -0.92 -7.44
CA ARG A 68 16.05 -1.05 -6.50
C ARG A 68 15.99 -2.37 -5.74
N ILE A 69 14.81 -2.80 -5.30
CA ILE A 69 14.61 -4.08 -4.64
C ILE A 69 14.97 -5.23 -5.58
N GLU A 70 14.49 -5.18 -6.81
CA GLU A 70 14.77 -6.23 -7.80
C GLU A 70 16.27 -6.36 -8.11
N THR A 71 16.96 -5.23 -8.30
CA THR A 71 18.36 -5.23 -8.73
C THR A 71 19.35 -5.40 -7.59
N LYS A 72 19.14 -4.73 -6.45
CA LYS A 72 20.10 -4.70 -5.34
C LYS A 72 19.81 -5.73 -4.24
N GLN A 73 18.56 -6.13 -4.07
CA GLN A 73 18.17 -7.10 -3.06
C GLN A 73 17.94 -8.50 -3.66
N HIS A 74 18.15 -8.65 -4.95
CA HIS A 74 18.03 -9.92 -5.66
C HIS A 74 16.68 -10.62 -5.50
N VAL A 75 15.59 -9.83 -5.41
CA VAL A 75 14.23 -10.33 -5.38
C VAL A 75 13.73 -10.36 -6.82
N SER A 76 13.27 -11.51 -7.31
CA SER A 76 12.73 -11.58 -8.67
C SER A 76 11.45 -10.74 -8.79
N GLY A 77 11.20 -10.18 -9.97
CA GLY A 77 9.98 -9.41 -10.21
C GLY A 77 8.72 -10.20 -9.89
N GLU A 78 8.70 -11.49 -10.23
CA GLU A 78 7.58 -12.37 -9.95
C GLU A 78 7.34 -12.52 -8.44
N ASN A 79 8.38 -12.76 -7.66
CA ASN A 79 8.26 -12.87 -6.21
C ASN A 79 7.87 -11.55 -5.56
N LEU A 80 8.46 -10.45 -6.00
CA LEU A 80 8.13 -9.11 -5.50
C LEU A 80 6.65 -8.79 -5.75
N ASP A 81 6.16 -9.06 -6.95
CA ASP A 81 4.75 -8.84 -7.30
C ASP A 81 3.83 -9.69 -6.42
N LYS A 82 4.20 -10.93 -6.16
CA LYS A 82 3.47 -11.83 -5.26
C LYS A 82 3.41 -11.27 -3.83
N TYR A 83 4.54 -10.80 -3.30
CA TYR A 83 4.58 -10.24 -1.94
C TYR A 83 3.73 -8.98 -1.84
N ILE A 84 3.83 -8.08 -2.82
CA ILE A 84 3.05 -6.85 -2.87
C ILE A 84 1.55 -7.15 -2.94
N HIS A 85 1.15 -8.13 -3.74
CA HIS A 85 -0.26 -8.51 -3.88
C HIS A 85 -0.90 -8.91 -2.55
N THR A 86 -0.14 -9.51 -1.63
CA THR A 86 -0.65 -9.89 -0.30
C THR A 86 -1.08 -8.68 0.54
N HIS A 87 -0.63 -7.46 0.20
CA HIS A 87 -1.01 -6.22 0.86
C HIS A 87 -2.26 -5.57 0.23
N LYS A 88 -2.96 -6.27 -0.66
CA LYS A 88 -4.12 -5.75 -1.39
C LYS A 88 -3.75 -4.56 -2.28
N ILE A 89 -2.61 -4.66 -2.94
CA ILE A 89 -2.09 -3.65 -3.84
C ILE A 89 -2.04 -4.22 -5.26
N ASP A 90 -2.50 -3.43 -6.24
CA ASP A 90 -2.26 -3.71 -7.65
C ASP A 90 -0.87 -3.19 -8.01
N VAL A 91 0.06 -4.09 -8.28
CA VAL A 91 1.47 -3.74 -8.51
C VAL A 91 1.67 -2.87 -9.74
N ASP A 92 0.79 -2.98 -10.74
CA ASP A 92 0.89 -2.14 -11.95
C ASP A 92 0.73 -0.67 -11.63
N ASP A 93 -0.12 -0.33 -10.66
CA ASP A 93 -0.31 1.04 -10.20
C ASP A 93 0.94 1.57 -9.48
N LEU A 94 1.67 0.71 -8.77
CA LEU A 94 2.94 1.09 -8.16
C LEU A 94 4.04 1.28 -9.22
N ARG A 95 4.11 0.39 -10.19
CA ARG A 95 5.12 0.48 -11.24
C ARG A 95 4.92 1.69 -12.16
N SER A 96 3.67 2.16 -12.28
CA SER A 96 3.34 3.37 -13.05
C SER A 96 3.28 4.64 -12.20
N ASP A 97 3.50 4.55 -10.89
CA ASP A 97 3.39 5.66 -9.93
C ASP A 97 2.01 6.33 -9.96
N ASP A 98 0.96 5.56 -10.24
CA ASP A 98 -0.41 6.06 -10.30
C ASP A 98 -1.07 6.04 -8.92
N PHE A 99 -0.84 7.10 -8.14
CA PHE A 99 -1.35 7.19 -6.77
C PHE A 99 -2.87 7.13 -6.72
N ASP A 100 -3.57 7.86 -7.59
CA ASP A 100 -5.03 7.95 -7.53
C ASP A 100 -5.70 6.59 -7.80
N GLU A 101 -5.25 5.87 -8.82
CA GLU A 101 -5.75 4.54 -9.15
C GLU A 101 -5.42 3.53 -8.05
N TYR A 102 -4.18 3.53 -7.57
CA TYR A 102 -3.73 2.70 -6.47
C TYR A 102 -4.58 2.95 -5.21
N PHE A 103 -4.78 4.21 -4.85
CA PHE A 103 -5.50 4.61 -3.64
C PHE A 103 -6.95 4.14 -3.68
N HIS A 104 -7.62 4.35 -4.81
CA HIS A 104 -9.00 3.92 -5.01
C HIS A 104 -9.15 2.39 -4.92
N LYS A 105 -8.33 1.66 -5.66
CA LYS A 105 -8.38 0.19 -5.67
C LYS A 105 -8.09 -0.41 -4.29
N ARG A 106 -7.10 0.12 -3.60
CA ARG A 106 -6.75 -0.40 -2.27
C ARG A 106 -7.83 -0.09 -1.24
N ALA A 107 -8.40 1.11 -1.27
CA ALA A 107 -9.51 1.47 -0.40
C ALA A 107 -10.68 0.50 -0.59
N LYS A 108 -11.04 0.21 -1.82
CA LYS A 108 -12.11 -0.74 -2.15
C LYS A 108 -11.78 -2.15 -1.65
N ALA A 109 -10.56 -2.62 -1.85
CA ALA A 109 -10.12 -3.95 -1.41
C ALA A 109 -10.14 -4.08 0.13
N LEU A 110 -9.68 -3.07 0.85
CA LEU A 110 -9.68 -3.07 2.31
C LEU A 110 -11.11 -3.04 2.86
N LEU A 111 -12.00 -2.26 2.26
CA LEU A 111 -13.41 -2.24 2.66
C LEU A 111 -14.11 -3.57 2.41
N ASN A 112 -13.77 -4.25 1.32
CA ASN A 112 -14.30 -5.59 1.05
C ASN A 112 -13.87 -6.59 2.14
N LEU A 113 -12.60 -6.51 2.59
CA LEU A 113 -12.12 -7.33 3.70
C LEU A 113 -12.90 -7.07 4.99
N ILE A 114 -13.14 -5.80 5.32
CA ILE A 114 -13.91 -5.42 6.51
C ILE A 114 -15.35 -5.92 6.40
N SER A 115 -15.98 -5.74 5.24
CA SER A 115 -17.34 -6.22 4.99
C SER A 115 -17.45 -7.73 5.16
N GLU A 116 -16.51 -8.49 4.62
CA GLU A 116 -16.46 -9.94 4.78
C GLU A 116 -16.30 -10.35 6.25
N ALA A 117 -15.39 -9.68 6.97
CA ALA A 117 -15.14 -9.96 8.38
C ALA A 117 -16.36 -9.66 9.25
N MET A 118 -17.13 -8.62 8.91
CA MET A 118 -18.35 -8.23 9.62
C MET A 118 -19.59 -9.01 9.17
N ALA A 119 -19.48 -9.75 8.07
CA ALA A 119 -20.57 -10.50 7.42
C ALA A 119 -21.78 -9.61 7.08
N LYS A 120 -21.53 -8.33 6.74
CA LYS A 120 -22.57 -7.40 6.30
C LYS A 120 -22.01 -6.29 5.42
N PRO A 121 -22.81 -5.76 4.47
CA PRO A 121 -22.34 -4.70 3.59
C PRO A 121 -22.09 -3.38 4.35
N ILE A 122 -21.14 -2.60 3.84
CA ILE A 122 -20.84 -1.26 4.32
C ILE A 122 -21.73 -0.28 3.54
N PRO A 123 -22.51 0.61 4.22
CA PRO A 123 -23.38 1.55 3.53
C PRO A 123 -22.62 2.72 2.91
N ASN A 124 -23.27 3.40 1.95
CA ASN A 124 -22.81 4.66 1.37
C ASN A 124 -21.47 4.60 0.62
N LEU A 125 -21.12 3.44 0.05
CA LEU A 125 -19.88 3.29 -0.74
C LEU A 125 -19.91 4.05 -2.07
N ASN A 126 -21.09 4.50 -2.53
CA ASN A 126 -21.27 5.28 -3.75
C ASN A 126 -21.71 6.72 -3.47
N GLY A 127 -21.61 7.19 -2.23
CA GLY A 127 -21.96 8.55 -1.84
C GLY A 127 -20.99 9.60 -2.39
N GLU A 128 -21.42 10.87 -2.41
CA GLU A 128 -20.60 11.98 -2.89
C GLU A 128 -19.29 12.12 -2.12
N ASP A 129 -19.32 11.94 -0.79
CA ASP A 129 -18.13 12.01 0.05
C ASP A 129 -17.09 10.95 -0.36
N VAL A 130 -17.55 9.74 -0.67
CA VAL A 130 -16.68 8.65 -1.12
C VAL A 130 -16.07 8.99 -2.46
N ILE A 131 -16.87 9.47 -3.41
CA ILE A 131 -16.37 9.84 -4.73
C ILE A 131 -15.36 10.98 -4.63
N GLN A 132 -15.62 11.98 -3.77
CA GLN A 132 -14.71 13.09 -3.56
C GLN A 132 -13.36 12.64 -2.96
N ASP A 133 -13.39 11.76 -1.95
CA ASP A 133 -12.19 11.32 -1.24
C ASP A 133 -11.39 10.26 -1.99
N PHE A 134 -12.04 9.40 -2.76
CA PHE A 134 -11.41 8.24 -3.39
C PHE A 134 -11.47 8.26 -4.93
N GLY A 135 -12.10 9.27 -5.52
CA GLY A 135 -12.15 9.46 -6.97
C GLY A 135 -13.25 8.68 -7.69
N ALA A 136 -13.84 7.66 -7.04
CA ALA A 136 -14.90 6.83 -7.62
C ALA A 136 -15.64 6.07 -6.51
N PRO A 137 -16.84 5.50 -6.80
CA PRO A 137 -17.53 4.64 -5.83
C PRO A 137 -16.66 3.45 -5.40
N LEU A 138 -16.85 2.99 -4.16
CA LEU A 138 -16.12 1.86 -3.58
C LEU A 138 -16.92 0.55 -3.56
N ASN A 139 -18.14 0.59 -4.07
CA ASN A 139 -18.98 -0.61 -4.18
C ASN A 139 -18.67 -1.45 -5.40
#